data_d17425471e42bfc773ba1bca3af68d76
#
_entry.id   d17425471e42bfc773ba1bca3af68d76
#
_cell.length_a   1.000
_cell.length_b   1.000
_cell.length_c   1.000
_cell.angle_alpha   90.00
_cell.angle_beta   90.00
_cell.angle_gamma   90.00
#
_symmetry.space_group_name_H-M   'P 1'
#
loop_
_entity.id
_entity.type
_entity.pdbx_description
1 polymer ?
#
loop_
_entity_poly.entity_id
_entity_poly.type
_entity_poly.pdbx_seq_one_letter_code
_entity_poly.pdbx_strand_id
1 'polypeptide(L)'
;MTSKARPTRHIISINDLSNKDIETIFEIAQGFLNDLPDANFSYRIGRSTDLAKSFILASLFYEPSTRTRLSFESAMLRLGGDTITSADPATSSAAKGESLADSVRVIANYADLIVIRHPRDGAARLAADYSPVPVINGGDGSHEHPTQTLCDLFTIKKKNKHLKNLKIAISGDLKGSRTIHSFVYALARFGANIMPMPAKGMGLPAHVDRRLREEFGCQIVTASKGKGDGSPIDALYVTPEEPHQQSLFSGVEIDLDLAVADKKIDAVYVTRFQKERWAEQDQPYPRIDKKFLNEPKYSAASVLHPLPRVGELDVSLDSDSRAVYFQQAAYGVPVRMALISLLLGLHKGKSLHRFEGGFEKQKYPLYDQPRSVGIHCSNKNCIVHEPMESMYVRNRFYLVSNASAEACKLRCVYCENDIESFVVAHKKNKWYSKDAAHLLRDGDHMREWIVFADESDAREHGFHFRRSAAAGRPAQRAGLKSPS
;
A
#
# COMPACT_ATOMS: atom_id res chain seq x y z
N MET A 1 -21.37 -34.10 3.71
CA MET A 1 -20.32 -33.39 4.47
C MET A 1 -20.18 -32.02 3.85
N THR A 2 -20.81 -31.01 4.43
CA THR A 2 -20.69 -29.60 3.98
C THR A 2 -19.28 -29.13 4.35
N SER A 3 -18.38 -29.01 3.38
CA SER A 3 -17.10 -28.35 3.57
C SER A 3 -17.42 -26.91 3.97
N LYS A 4 -17.09 -26.50 5.21
CA LYS A 4 -17.06 -25.09 5.55
C LYS A 4 -16.09 -24.42 4.57
N ALA A 5 -16.64 -23.65 3.63
CA ALA A 5 -15.85 -22.86 2.71
C ALA A 5 -14.84 -22.05 3.53
N ARG A 6 -13.56 -22.22 3.25
CA ARG A 6 -12.51 -21.39 3.85
C ARG A 6 -12.79 -19.96 3.40
N PRO A 7 -12.69 -18.97 4.30
CA PRO A 7 -12.84 -17.58 3.87
C PRO A 7 -11.83 -17.29 2.77
N THR A 8 -12.31 -16.77 1.65
CA THR A 8 -11.47 -16.38 0.51
C THR A 8 -10.48 -15.32 0.97
N ARG A 9 -9.20 -15.54 0.73
CA ARG A 9 -8.17 -14.61 1.14
C ARG A 9 -7.73 -13.76 -0.04
N HIS A 10 -7.65 -12.43 0.17
CA HIS A 10 -7.21 -11.45 -0.82
C HIS A 10 -5.90 -10.80 -0.35
N ILE A 11 -5.07 -10.32 -1.27
CA ILE A 11 -3.87 -9.52 -1.00
C ILE A 11 -4.04 -8.16 -1.66
N ILE A 12 -4.60 -7.23 -0.93
CA ILE A 12 -4.93 -5.88 -1.39
C ILE A 12 -3.90 -4.86 -0.90
N SER A 13 -3.46 -5.01 0.34
CA SER A 13 -2.42 -4.24 1.00
C SER A 13 -1.24 -5.14 1.37
N ILE A 14 -0.04 -4.56 1.51
CA ILE A 14 1.10 -5.30 2.09
C ILE A 14 0.80 -5.74 3.53
N ASN A 15 -0.12 -5.06 4.21
CA ASN A 15 -0.56 -5.38 5.56
C ASN A 15 -1.50 -6.59 5.64
N ASP A 16 -1.98 -7.09 4.50
CA ASP A 16 -2.68 -8.38 4.46
C ASP A 16 -1.74 -9.59 4.67
N LEU A 17 -0.43 -9.37 4.72
CA LEU A 17 0.60 -10.38 4.96
C LEU A 17 1.32 -10.11 6.28
N SER A 18 1.43 -11.11 7.15
CA SER A 18 2.30 -11.01 8.33
C SER A 18 3.79 -11.01 7.91
N ASN A 19 4.69 -10.59 8.81
CA ASN A 19 6.13 -10.69 8.54
C ASN A 19 6.55 -12.15 8.30
N LYS A 20 5.92 -13.10 9.01
CA LYS A 20 6.14 -14.54 8.80
C LYS A 20 5.68 -14.99 7.42
N ASP A 21 4.56 -14.45 6.91
CA ASP A 21 4.10 -14.77 5.56
C ASP A 21 5.06 -14.22 4.49
N ILE A 22 5.56 -13.01 4.68
CA ILE A 22 6.57 -12.42 3.78
C ILE A 22 7.81 -13.33 3.74
N GLU A 23 8.30 -13.77 4.90
CA GLU A 23 9.43 -14.71 4.97
C GLU A 23 9.10 -16.05 4.31
N THR A 24 7.89 -16.59 4.52
CA THR A 24 7.43 -17.84 3.89
C THR A 24 7.36 -17.71 2.37
N ILE A 25 6.84 -16.57 1.87
CA ILE A 25 6.82 -16.27 0.43
C ILE A 25 8.26 -16.27 -0.11
N PHE A 26 9.20 -15.66 0.61
CA PHE A 26 10.61 -15.60 0.19
C PHE A 26 11.30 -16.96 0.20
N GLU A 27 11.03 -17.81 1.18
CA GLU A 27 11.52 -19.19 1.21
C GLU A 27 11.05 -19.99 0.00
N ILE A 28 9.76 -19.92 -0.30
CA ILE A 28 9.16 -20.61 -1.47
C ILE A 28 9.71 -20.02 -2.78
N ALA A 29 9.80 -18.70 -2.88
CA ALA A 29 10.37 -18.03 -4.04
C ALA A 29 11.83 -18.40 -4.26
N GLN A 30 12.60 -18.58 -3.18
CA GLN A 30 13.98 -19.06 -3.26
C GLN A 30 14.06 -20.49 -3.82
N GLY A 31 13.13 -21.37 -3.46
CA GLY A 31 13.03 -22.72 -4.06
C GLY A 31 12.83 -22.68 -5.57
N PHE A 32 11.94 -21.80 -6.05
CA PHE A 32 11.76 -21.61 -7.49
C PHE A 32 13.00 -21.02 -8.18
N LEU A 33 13.82 -20.24 -7.49
CA LEU A 33 15.09 -19.71 -8.03
C LEU A 33 16.19 -20.78 -8.08
N ASN A 34 16.24 -21.69 -7.14
CA ASN A 34 17.28 -22.74 -7.10
C ASN A 34 17.16 -23.73 -8.26
N ASP A 35 16.00 -23.75 -8.91
CA ASP A 35 15.74 -24.53 -10.11
C ASP A 35 16.26 -23.85 -11.40
N LEU A 36 16.98 -22.71 -11.29
CA LEU A 36 17.58 -22.02 -12.42
C LEU A 36 18.80 -22.77 -12.95
N PRO A 37 18.88 -23.04 -14.26
CA PRO A 37 20.13 -23.50 -14.85
C PRO A 37 21.13 -22.33 -14.91
N ASP A 38 22.32 -22.65 -14.57
CA ASP A 38 23.63 -22.03 -14.62
C ASP A 38 23.84 -20.54 -14.97
N ALA A 39 24.88 -20.01 -14.40
CA ALA A 39 25.34 -18.64 -14.18
C ALA A 39 25.40 -17.69 -15.39
N ASN A 40 25.40 -18.17 -16.61
CA ASN A 40 25.48 -17.32 -17.81
C ASN A 40 24.14 -16.69 -18.24
N PHE A 41 23.03 -17.10 -17.61
CA PHE A 41 21.70 -16.56 -17.84
C PHE A 41 20.98 -16.31 -16.51
N SER A 42 21.61 -15.52 -15.65
CA SER A 42 21.15 -15.21 -14.28
C SER A 42 19.72 -14.68 -14.16
N TYR A 43 19.08 -14.36 -15.27
CA TYR A 43 17.71 -13.85 -15.34
C TYR A 43 16.69 -14.90 -15.79
N ARG A 44 17.12 -16.09 -16.21
CA ARG A 44 16.17 -17.16 -16.57
C ARG A 44 15.68 -17.85 -15.31
N ILE A 45 14.38 -17.89 -15.17
CA ILE A 45 13.72 -18.66 -14.13
C ILE A 45 13.56 -20.08 -14.64
N GLY A 46 13.92 -21.07 -13.80
CA GLY A 46 14.01 -22.46 -14.18
C GLY A 46 12.72 -23.15 -14.61
N ARG A 47 12.62 -24.45 -14.40
CA ARG A 47 11.54 -25.31 -14.88
C ARG A 47 10.15 -24.80 -14.52
N SER A 48 9.21 -24.96 -15.46
CA SER A 48 7.80 -25.00 -15.12
C SER A 48 7.53 -26.18 -14.19
N THR A 49 6.57 -26.02 -13.31
CA THR A 49 6.04 -27.05 -12.41
C THR A 49 4.60 -27.36 -12.82
N ASP A 50 4.04 -28.46 -12.34
CA ASP A 50 2.62 -28.77 -12.50
C ASP A 50 1.79 -28.45 -11.24
N LEU A 51 2.32 -27.60 -10.34
CA LEU A 51 1.68 -27.27 -9.07
C LEU A 51 0.27 -26.68 -9.24
N ALA A 52 0.08 -25.78 -10.21
CA ALA A 52 -1.18 -25.11 -10.47
C ALA A 52 -1.92 -25.70 -11.70
N LYS A 53 -1.64 -26.94 -12.07
CA LYS A 53 -2.34 -27.61 -13.17
C LYS A 53 -3.85 -27.55 -12.97
N SER A 54 -4.57 -27.14 -14.01
CA SER A 54 -6.03 -26.93 -14.03
C SER A 54 -6.53 -25.71 -13.27
N PHE A 55 -5.65 -24.85 -12.74
CA PHE A 55 -6.04 -23.54 -12.21
C PHE A 55 -5.87 -22.44 -13.25
N ILE A 56 -6.75 -21.45 -13.22
CA ILE A 56 -6.78 -20.32 -14.15
C ILE A 56 -6.60 -19.03 -13.38
N LEU A 57 -5.67 -18.18 -13.83
CA LEU A 57 -5.48 -16.81 -13.39
C LEU A 57 -6.20 -15.84 -14.33
N ALA A 58 -7.09 -15.00 -13.82
CA ALA A 58 -7.58 -13.84 -14.56
C ALA A 58 -6.67 -12.63 -14.33
N SER A 59 -6.17 -12.06 -15.42
CA SER A 59 -5.27 -10.90 -15.46
C SER A 59 -6.03 -9.67 -15.96
N LEU A 60 -6.45 -8.79 -15.02
CA LEU A 60 -7.31 -7.62 -15.28
C LEU A 60 -6.51 -6.33 -15.11
N PHE A 61 -6.13 -5.70 -16.21
CA PHE A 61 -5.28 -4.51 -16.19
C PHE A 61 -6.02 -3.32 -16.82
N TYR A 62 -6.68 -2.52 -15.99
CA TYR A 62 -7.37 -1.28 -16.37
C TYR A 62 -6.41 -0.08 -16.47
N GLU A 63 -5.16 -0.23 -16.03
CA GLU A 63 -4.06 0.72 -16.19
C GLU A 63 -2.87 0.00 -16.89
N PRO A 64 -2.25 0.59 -17.93
CA PRO A 64 -1.16 -0.06 -18.65
C PRO A 64 0.00 -0.49 -17.74
N SER A 65 0.39 -1.76 -17.84
CA SER A 65 1.56 -2.30 -17.11
C SER A 65 2.09 -3.58 -17.72
N THR A 66 3.00 -3.47 -18.66
CA THR A 66 3.58 -4.63 -19.34
C THR A 66 4.29 -5.58 -18.38
N ARG A 67 5.18 -5.06 -17.54
CA ARG A 67 6.01 -5.90 -16.63
C ARG A 67 5.18 -6.63 -15.58
N THR A 68 4.31 -5.92 -14.85
CA THR A 68 3.51 -6.54 -13.79
C THR A 68 2.59 -7.60 -14.39
N ARG A 69 1.92 -7.29 -15.49
CA ARG A 69 1.04 -8.23 -16.19
C ARG A 69 1.79 -9.49 -16.63
N LEU A 70 2.79 -9.33 -17.48
CA LEU A 70 3.54 -10.48 -18.02
C LEU A 70 4.23 -11.30 -16.92
N SER A 71 4.64 -10.66 -15.82
CA SER A 71 5.23 -11.36 -14.70
C SER A 71 4.22 -12.24 -13.95
N PHE A 72 2.97 -11.81 -13.77
CA PHE A 72 1.90 -12.65 -13.19
C PHE A 72 1.49 -13.79 -14.15
N GLU A 73 1.31 -13.48 -15.42
CA GLU A 73 0.99 -14.46 -16.44
C GLU A 73 2.11 -15.51 -16.56
N SER A 74 3.38 -15.07 -16.64
CA SER A 74 4.52 -15.98 -16.61
C SER A 74 4.59 -16.82 -15.33
N ALA A 75 4.29 -16.24 -14.17
CA ALA A 75 4.30 -16.97 -12.91
C ALA A 75 3.24 -18.10 -12.91
N MET A 76 2.02 -17.81 -13.38
CA MET A 76 0.96 -18.82 -13.45
C MET A 76 1.30 -19.94 -14.44
N LEU A 77 1.75 -19.58 -15.66
CA LEU A 77 2.17 -20.54 -16.66
C LEU A 77 3.34 -21.44 -16.19
N ARG A 78 4.30 -20.88 -15.43
CA ARG A 78 5.40 -21.64 -14.84
C ARG A 78 4.96 -22.57 -13.70
N LEU A 79 3.86 -22.26 -13.05
CA LEU A 79 3.23 -23.15 -12.07
C LEU A 79 2.40 -24.28 -12.76
N GLY A 80 2.30 -24.28 -14.10
CA GLY A 80 1.53 -25.27 -14.87
C GLY A 80 0.05 -24.95 -14.99
N GLY A 81 -0.38 -23.75 -14.58
CA GLY A 81 -1.75 -23.25 -14.77
C GLY A 81 -1.91 -22.45 -16.05
N ASP A 82 -3.11 -21.93 -16.27
CA ASP A 82 -3.48 -21.14 -17.43
C ASP A 82 -3.80 -19.69 -17.07
N THR A 83 -3.88 -18.81 -18.10
CA THR A 83 -4.23 -17.40 -17.90
C THR A 83 -5.31 -16.95 -18.88
N ILE A 84 -6.24 -16.14 -18.39
CA ILE A 84 -7.16 -15.34 -19.21
C ILE A 84 -6.90 -13.87 -18.95
N THR A 85 -6.86 -13.03 -19.98
CA THR A 85 -6.38 -11.67 -19.87
C THR A 85 -7.37 -10.66 -20.46
N SER A 86 -7.65 -9.60 -19.69
CA SER A 86 -8.28 -8.37 -20.16
C SER A 86 -7.32 -7.20 -19.87
N ALA A 87 -6.69 -6.67 -20.92
CA ALA A 87 -5.60 -5.71 -20.79
C ALA A 87 -5.94 -4.30 -21.28
N ASP A 88 -7.12 -4.11 -21.84
CA ASP A 88 -7.57 -2.83 -22.35
C ASP A 88 -9.04 -2.57 -21.98
N PRO A 89 -9.29 -1.58 -21.10
CA PRO A 89 -10.65 -1.20 -20.73
C PRO A 89 -11.50 -0.78 -21.94
N ALA A 90 -10.88 -0.17 -22.96
CA ALA A 90 -11.58 0.33 -24.13
C ALA A 90 -12.18 -0.80 -25.00
N THR A 91 -11.62 -2.00 -24.91
CA THR A 91 -12.10 -3.18 -25.65
C THR A 91 -12.89 -4.16 -24.79
N SER A 92 -13.09 -3.83 -23.51
CA SER A 92 -13.83 -4.64 -22.54
C SER A 92 -15.27 -4.16 -22.33
N SER A 93 -16.06 -4.90 -21.57
CA SER A 93 -17.42 -4.50 -21.16
C SER A 93 -17.43 -3.22 -20.32
N ALA A 94 -16.32 -2.84 -19.70
CA ALA A 94 -16.19 -1.55 -19.01
C ALA A 94 -16.45 -0.37 -19.94
N ALA A 95 -16.06 -0.45 -21.23
CA ALA A 95 -16.39 0.56 -22.24
C ALA A 95 -17.90 0.72 -22.49
N LYS A 96 -18.70 -0.29 -22.13
CA LYS A 96 -20.17 -0.26 -22.24
C LYS A 96 -20.84 0.17 -20.94
N GLY A 97 -20.07 0.55 -19.90
CA GLY A 97 -20.59 0.95 -18.60
C GLY A 97 -20.77 -0.17 -17.59
N GLU A 98 -20.15 -1.36 -17.79
CA GLU A 98 -20.15 -2.42 -16.77
C GLU A 98 -19.31 -2.00 -15.57
N SER A 99 -19.88 -2.19 -14.37
CA SER A 99 -19.17 -1.91 -13.13
C SER A 99 -18.03 -2.91 -12.88
N LEU A 100 -17.00 -2.48 -12.14
CA LEU A 100 -15.94 -3.37 -11.67
C LEU A 100 -16.50 -4.52 -10.83
N ALA A 101 -17.49 -4.23 -9.99
CA ALA A 101 -18.14 -5.22 -9.12
C ALA A 101 -18.81 -6.33 -9.93
N ASP A 102 -19.50 -6.00 -11.04
CA ASP A 102 -20.13 -7.00 -11.91
C ASP A 102 -19.09 -7.75 -12.74
N SER A 103 -18.13 -7.05 -13.33
CA SER A 103 -17.02 -7.67 -14.06
C SER A 103 -16.32 -8.72 -13.23
N VAL A 104 -15.99 -8.41 -11.97
CA VAL A 104 -15.31 -9.35 -11.05
C VAL A 104 -16.17 -10.57 -10.74
N ARG A 105 -17.48 -10.39 -10.51
CA ARG A 105 -18.42 -11.50 -10.28
C ARG A 105 -18.49 -12.47 -11.45
N VAL A 106 -18.54 -11.93 -12.67
CA VAL A 106 -18.57 -12.73 -13.89
C VAL A 106 -17.25 -13.47 -14.08
N ILE A 107 -16.12 -12.76 -13.97
CA ILE A 107 -14.78 -13.33 -14.19
C ILE A 107 -14.43 -14.38 -13.14
N ALA A 108 -14.92 -14.23 -11.91
CA ALA A 108 -14.72 -15.23 -10.86
C ALA A 108 -15.40 -16.58 -11.13
N ASN A 109 -16.29 -16.67 -12.12
CA ASN A 109 -16.81 -17.96 -12.61
C ASN A 109 -15.88 -18.60 -13.65
N TYR A 110 -14.89 -17.88 -14.17
CA TYR A 110 -13.97 -18.33 -15.22
C TYR A 110 -12.56 -18.58 -14.71
N ALA A 111 -12.24 -18.13 -13.49
CA ALA A 111 -10.89 -18.19 -12.94
C ALA A 111 -10.89 -18.52 -11.46
N ASP A 112 -9.80 -19.09 -10.97
CA ASP A 112 -9.59 -19.46 -9.57
C ASP A 112 -8.88 -18.37 -8.76
N LEU A 113 -8.30 -17.40 -9.46
CA LEU A 113 -7.56 -16.27 -8.89
C LEU A 113 -7.64 -15.06 -9.83
N ILE A 114 -7.78 -13.87 -9.28
CA ILE A 114 -7.80 -12.63 -10.05
C ILE A 114 -6.61 -11.76 -9.63
N VAL A 115 -5.84 -11.24 -10.58
CA VAL A 115 -4.96 -10.10 -10.38
C VAL A 115 -5.56 -8.87 -11.04
N ILE A 116 -5.63 -7.78 -10.29
CA ILE A 116 -6.20 -6.52 -10.79
C ILE A 116 -5.22 -5.36 -10.66
N ARG A 117 -5.12 -4.53 -11.71
CA ARG A 117 -4.48 -3.23 -11.68
C ARG A 117 -5.46 -2.18 -12.17
N HIS A 118 -5.64 -1.09 -11.40
CA HIS A 118 -6.69 -0.11 -11.67
C HIS A 118 -6.20 1.33 -11.39
N PRO A 119 -6.66 2.36 -12.14
CA PRO A 119 -6.24 3.75 -11.90
C PRO A 119 -6.86 4.38 -10.64
N ARG A 120 -7.95 3.83 -10.08
CA ARG A 120 -8.60 4.34 -8.87
C ARG A 120 -8.08 3.69 -7.60
N ASP A 121 -7.82 4.52 -6.58
CA ASP A 121 -7.42 4.07 -5.25
C ASP A 121 -8.55 3.24 -4.61
N GLY A 122 -8.23 2.07 -4.07
CA GLY A 122 -9.20 1.19 -3.43
C GLY A 122 -10.02 0.30 -4.36
N ALA A 123 -9.78 0.37 -5.68
CA ALA A 123 -10.47 -0.51 -6.64
C ALA A 123 -10.22 -2.00 -6.37
N ALA A 124 -8.99 -2.35 -5.97
CA ALA A 124 -8.67 -3.74 -5.61
C ALA A 124 -9.47 -4.21 -4.37
N ARG A 125 -9.77 -3.32 -3.43
CA ARG A 125 -10.64 -3.64 -2.27
C ARG A 125 -12.08 -3.86 -2.72
N LEU A 126 -12.62 -3.01 -3.59
CA LEU A 126 -13.94 -3.21 -4.17
C LEU A 126 -14.02 -4.55 -4.90
N ALA A 127 -13.03 -4.89 -5.72
CA ALA A 127 -12.95 -6.17 -6.39
C ALA A 127 -12.97 -7.35 -5.39
N ALA A 128 -12.22 -7.24 -4.30
CA ALA A 128 -12.18 -8.25 -3.24
C ALA A 128 -13.51 -8.41 -2.51
N ASP A 129 -14.25 -7.32 -2.29
CA ASP A 129 -15.56 -7.37 -1.61
C ASP A 129 -16.61 -8.15 -2.43
N TYR A 130 -16.44 -8.24 -3.75
CA TYR A 130 -17.38 -8.91 -4.65
C TYR A 130 -16.85 -10.20 -5.30
N SER A 131 -15.61 -10.58 -5.04
CA SER A 131 -15.00 -11.80 -5.60
C SER A 131 -15.10 -12.98 -4.65
N PRO A 132 -15.66 -14.12 -5.07
CA PRO A 132 -15.59 -15.38 -4.34
C PRO A 132 -14.22 -16.07 -4.43
N VAL A 133 -13.34 -15.62 -5.33
CA VAL A 133 -11.97 -16.16 -5.51
C VAL A 133 -10.93 -15.14 -5.01
N PRO A 134 -9.70 -15.56 -4.69
CA PRO A 134 -8.65 -14.65 -4.26
C PRO A 134 -8.42 -13.51 -5.25
N VAL A 135 -8.20 -12.30 -4.73
CA VAL A 135 -7.83 -11.10 -5.51
C VAL A 135 -6.45 -10.62 -5.06
N ILE A 136 -5.58 -10.35 -6.02
CA ILE A 136 -4.27 -9.73 -5.80
C ILE A 136 -4.27 -8.32 -6.38
N ASN A 137 -3.87 -7.34 -5.59
CA ASN A 137 -3.62 -5.98 -6.03
C ASN A 137 -2.30 -5.89 -6.81
N GLY A 138 -2.38 -5.66 -8.12
CA GLY A 138 -1.28 -5.38 -9.04
C GLY A 138 -0.92 -3.89 -9.15
N GLY A 139 -1.48 -3.05 -8.26
CA GLY A 139 -1.33 -1.60 -8.17
C GLY A 139 -2.66 -0.88 -8.40
N ASP A 140 -3.12 -0.09 -7.44
CA ASP A 140 -4.33 0.70 -7.52
C ASP A 140 -4.04 2.19 -7.26
N GLY A 141 -4.25 3.02 -8.27
CA GLY A 141 -4.04 4.46 -8.21
C GLY A 141 -2.70 4.88 -7.64
N SER A 142 -2.72 5.73 -6.62
CA SER A 142 -1.58 6.12 -5.79
C SER A 142 -1.55 5.41 -4.42
N HIS A 143 -2.46 4.46 -4.19
CA HIS A 143 -2.67 3.81 -2.91
C HIS A 143 -1.57 2.81 -2.57
N GLU A 144 -1.60 1.58 -3.14
CA GLU A 144 -0.63 0.54 -2.84
C GLU A 144 -0.23 -0.32 -4.05
N HIS A 145 0.96 -0.93 -3.95
CA HIS A 145 1.42 -1.98 -4.86
C HIS A 145 2.15 -3.10 -4.08
N PRO A 146 1.43 -3.94 -3.31
CA PRO A 146 2.03 -4.89 -2.38
C PRO A 146 2.98 -5.88 -3.05
N THR A 147 2.70 -6.30 -4.28
CA THR A 147 3.56 -7.28 -4.97
C THR A 147 4.86 -6.68 -5.50
N GLN A 148 4.92 -5.37 -5.78
CA GLN A 148 6.17 -4.70 -6.06
C GLN A 148 7.03 -4.64 -4.79
N THR A 149 6.43 -4.26 -3.66
CA THR A 149 7.11 -4.27 -2.37
C THR A 149 7.71 -5.64 -2.03
N LEU A 150 6.99 -6.73 -2.26
CA LEU A 150 7.54 -8.08 -2.06
C LEU A 150 8.77 -8.35 -2.94
N CYS A 151 8.75 -7.92 -4.22
CA CYS A 151 9.88 -8.08 -5.12
C CYS A 151 11.10 -7.25 -4.66
N ASP A 152 10.86 -6.03 -4.20
CA ASP A 152 11.90 -5.12 -3.72
C ASP A 152 12.55 -5.65 -2.44
N LEU A 153 11.74 -6.05 -1.47
CA LEU A 153 12.21 -6.65 -0.21
C LEU A 153 12.96 -7.96 -0.44
N PHE A 154 12.48 -8.80 -1.37
CA PHE A 154 13.19 -10.03 -1.73
C PHE A 154 14.56 -9.73 -2.33
N THR A 155 14.65 -8.72 -3.20
CA THR A 155 15.91 -8.29 -3.82
C THR A 155 16.88 -7.75 -2.77
N ILE A 156 16.41 -6.88 -1.88
CA ILE A 156 17.21 -6.33 -0.77
C ILE A 156 17.69 -7.46 0.13
N LYS A 157 16.81 -8.38 0.53
CA LYS A 157 17.17 -9.53 1.35
C LYS A 157 18.24 -10.41 0.69
N LYS A 158 18.15 -10.62 -0.62
CA LYS A 158 19.14 -11.39 -1.39
C LYS A 158 20.53 -10.73 -1.41
N LYS A 159 20.57 -9.39 -1.42
CA LYS A 159 21.82 -8.62 -1.44
C LYS A 159 22.38 -8.37 -0.05
N ASN A 160 21.54 -7.92 0.87
CA ASN A 160 21.94 -7.48 2.22
C ASN A 160 21.78 -8.57 3.29
N LYS A 161 21.26 -9.75 2.94
CA LYS A 161 21.00 -10.91 3.81
C LYS A 161 19.92 -10.71 4.89
N HIS A 162 19.55 -9.49 5.25
CA HIS A 162 18.53 -9.18 6.25
C HIS A 162 17.68 -7.97 5.84
N LEU A 163 16.50 -7.84 6.46
CA LEU A 163 15.59 -6.71 6.32
C LEU A 163 15.38 -5.94 7.64
N LYS A 164 15.90 -6.49 8.75
CA LYS A 164 15.64 -5.94 10.08
C LYS A 164 16.50 -4.73 10.36
N ASN A 165 15.88 -3.73 11.01
CA ASN A 165 16.53 -2.54 11.56
C ASN A 165 17.33 -1.72 10.54
N LEU A 166 16.90 -1.74 9.27
CA LEU A 166 17.51 -0.91 8.23
C LEU A 166 17.23 0.57 8.50
N LYS A 167 18.20 1.43 8.25
CA LYS A 167 18.03 2.87 8.23
C LYS A 167 17.98 3.35 6.77
N ILE A 168 16.83 3.91 6.36
CA ILE A 168 16.55 4.22 4.96
C ILE A 168 16.18 5.69 4.82
N ALA A 169 16.93 6.43 4.00
CA ALA A 169 16.54 7.75 3.55
C ALA A 169 15.66 7.65 2.30
N ILE A 170 14.57 8.40 2.28
CA ILE A 170 13.61 8.42 1.16
C ILE A 170 13.43 9.85 0.70
N SER A 171 13.85 10.16 -0.53
CA SER A 171 13.87 11.51 -1.09
C SER A 171 12.89 11.68 -2.25
N GLY A 172 12.35 12.89 -2.43
CA GLY A 172 11.54 13.31 -3.58
C GLY A 172 10.03 13.32 -3.32
N ASP A 173 9.22 12.90 -4.31
CA ASP A 173 7.75 12.79 -4.18
C ASP A 173 7.35 11.57 -3.36
N LEU A 174 7.09 11.77 -2.08
CA LEU A 174 6.60 10.73 -1.17
C LEU A 174 5.07 10.66 -1.16
N LYS A 175 4.39 11.68 -1.69
CA LYS A 175 2.94 11.79 -1.66
C LYS A 175 2.26 10.92 -2.72
N GLY A 176 2.75 10.96 -3.96
CA GLY A 176 2.14 10.30 -5.10
C GLY A 176 2.64 8.88 -5.40
N SER A 177 3.60 8.36 -4.62
CA SER A 177 4.28 7.12 -4.92
C SER A 177 3.70 5.91 -4.20
N ARG A 178 2.76 5.19 -4.84
CA ARG A 178 2.16 3.95 -4.28
C ARG A 178 3.18 2.87 -3.90
N THR A 179 4.32 2.83 -4.57
CA THR A 179 5.38 1.87 -4.23
C THR A 179 6.02 2.21 -2.90
N ILE A 180 6.21 3.51 -2.61
CA ILE A 180 6.72 3.96 -1.32
C ILE A 180 5.73 3.59 -0.20
N HIS A 181 4.43 3.83 -0.37
CA HIS A 181 3.45 3.60 0.69
C HIS A 181 3.48 2.15 1.17
N SER A 182 3.38 1.17 0.28
CA SER A 182 3.51 -0.24 0.63
C SER A 182 4.89 -0.59 1.21
N PHE A 183 5.96 0.00 0.65
CA PHE A 183 7.33 -0.30 1.03
C PHE A 183 7.66 0.17 2.45
N VAL A 184 7.28 1.40 2.81
CA VAL A 184 7.52 1.94 4.16
C VAL A 184 6.73 1.19 5.23
N TYR A 185 5.51 0.74 4.94
CA TYR A 185 4.75 -0.10 5.86
C TYR A 185 5.47 -1.42 6.16
N ALA A 186 5.92 -2.10 5.11
CA ALA A 186 6.65 -3.35 5.29
C ALA A 186 7.96 -3.15 6.05
N LEU A 187 8.76 -2.14 5.68
CA LEU A 187 10.01 -1.83 6.35
C LEU A 187 9.84 -1.47 7.83
N ALA A 188 8.85 -0.62 8.16
CA ALA A 188 8.54 -0.26 9.54
C ALA A 188 8.25 -1.50 10.39
N ARG A 189 7.50 -2.46 9.85
CA ARG A 189 7.19 -3.73 10.53
C ARG A 189 8.43 -4.63 10.72
N PHE A 190 9.45 -4.49 9.88
CA PHE A 190 10.76 -5.13 10.08
C PHE A 190 11.70 -4.31 10.98
N GLY A 191 11.21 -3.24 11.61
CA GLY A 191 11.95 -2.41 12.56
C GLY A 191 12.86 -1.39 11.90
N ALA A 192 12.63 -1.05 10.63
CA ALA A 192 13.43 -0.03 9.96
C ALA A 192 13.17 1.37 10.53
N ASN A 193 14.21 2.21 10.52
CA ASN A 193 14.16 3.63 10.77
C ASN A 193 14.04 4.36 9.42
N ILE A 194 13.03 5.21 9.28
CA ILE A 194 12.75 5.92 8.04
C ILE A 194 13.12 7.38 8.19
N MET A 195 13.93 7.90 7.26
CA MET A 195 14.30 9.30 7.15
C MET A 195 13.63 9.90 5.90
N PRO A 196 12.45 10.51 6.01
CA PRO A 196 11.81 11.18 4.88
C PRO A 196 12.56 12.48 4.57
N MET A 197 12.90 12.66 3.30
CA MET A 197 13.51 13.86 2.73
C MET A 197 12.63 14.35 1.56
N PRO A 198 11.41 14.80 1.83
CA PRO A 198 10.46 15.11 0.78
C PRO A 198 10.83 16.40 0.04
N ALA A 199 10.52 16.44 -1.25
CA ALA A 199 10.40 17.68 -1.97
C ALA A 199 9.32 18.58 -1.35
N LYS A 200 9.41 19.90 -1.56
CA LYS A 200 8.47 20.86 -0.97
C LYS A 200 7.02 20.52 -1.30
N GLY A 201 6.20 20.28 -0.28
CA GLY A 201 4.79 19.90 -0.45
C GLY A 201 4.54 18.45 -0.83
N MET A 202 5.59 17.61 -0.96
CA MET A 202 5.52 16.21 -1.40
C MET A 202 5.81 15.21 -0.26
N GLY A 203 5.54 15.59 0.99
CA GLY A 203 5.70 14.72 2.14
C GLY A 203 4.81 13.48 2.10
N LEU A 204 5.11 12.50 2.94
CA LEU A 204 4.22 11.35 3.14
C LEU A 204 2.79 11.83 3.42
N PRO A 205 1.77 11.18 2.85
CA PRO A 205 0.39 11.46 3.25
C PRO A 205 0.22 11.33 4.77
N ALA A 206 -0.56 12.22 5.37
CA ALA A 206 -0.72 12.28 6.82
C ALA A 206 -1.16 10.93 7.43
N HIS A 207 -2.01 10.18 6.74
CA HIS A 207 -2.42 8.85 7.18
C HIS A 207 -1.28 7.83 7.12
N VAL A 208 -0.35 7.93 6.16
CA VAL A 208 0.82 7.05 6.06
C VAL A 208 1.81 7.37 7.18
N ASP A 209 2.20 8.63 7.36
CA ASP A 209 3.13 9.06 8.42
C ASP A 209 2.62 8.64 9.81
N ARG A 210 1.33 8.86 10.06
CA ARG A 210 0.70 8.48 11.33
C ARG A 210 0.71 6.97 11.56
N ARG A 211 0.34 6.16 10.56
CA ARG A 211 0.41 4.70 10.68
C ARG A 211 1.81 4.22 11.00
N LEU A 212 2.82 4.80 10.38
CA LEU A 212 4.21 4.46 10.68
C LEU A 212 4.54 4.71 12.14
N ARG A 213 4.14 5.85 12.70
CA ARG A 213 4.44 6.24 14.10
C ARG A 213 3.57 5.51 15.12
N GLU A 214 2.25 5.55 14.92
CA GLU A 214 1.28 5.12 15.93
C GLU A 214 0.97 3.63 15.87
N GLU A 215 0.90 3.04 14.66
CA GLU A 215 0.52 1.64 14.48
C GLU A 215 1.72 0.71 14.40
N PHE A 216 2.82 1.14 13.77
CA PHE A 216 4.01 0.30 13.61
C PHE A 216 5.16 0.67 14.55
N GLY A 217 5.03 1.77 15.32
CA GLY A 217 6.08 2.24 16.23
C GLY A 217 7.38 2.61 15.50
N CYS A 218 7.29 2.98 14.22
CA CYS A 218 8.44 3.32 13.41
C CYS A 218 9.06 4.63 13.88
N GLN A 219 10.38 4.63 14.03
CA GLN A 219 11.12 5.87 14.24
C GLN A 219 11.25 6.60 12.90
N ILE A 220 10.61 7.75 12.80
CA ILE A 220 10.77 8.67 11.69
C ILE A 220 11.77 9.74 12.11
N VAL A 221 12.97 9.66 11.55
CA VAL A 221 14.05 10.60 11.81
C VAL A 221 13.84 11.80 10.90
N THR A 222 13.59 12.96 11.49
CA THR A 222 13.50 14.21 10.73
C THR A 222 14.91 14.69 10.40
N ALA A 223 15.26 14.79 9.13
CA ALA A 223 16.48 15.47 8.71
C ALA A 223 16.34 16.96 9.06
N SER A 224 16.88 17.37 10.20
CA SER A 224 17.04 18.79 10.50
C SER A 224 18.26 19.30 9.75
N LYS A 225 18.14 20.45 9.05
CA LYS A 225 19.26 21.09 8.38
C LYS A 225 20.46 21.16 9.33
N GLY A 226 21.49 20.40 9.06
CA GLY A 226 22.77 20.43 9.76
C GLY A 226 22.91 19.56 11.01
N LYS A 227 21.95 18.73 11.37
CA LYS A 227 22.10 17.78 12.49
C LYS A 227 21.26 16.51 12.22
N GLY A 228 21.75 15.63 11.36
CA GLY A 228 21.36 14.21 11.46
C GLY A 228 21.85 13.67 12.82
N ASP A 229 21.24 12.59 13.31
CA ASP A 229 21.70 11.90 14.53
C ASP A 229 23.13 11.30 14.41
N GLY A 230 23.84 11.61 13.30
CA GLY A 230 25.18 11.10 13.00
C GLY A 230 25.25 9.62 12.67
N SER A 231 24.10 8.91 12.64
CA SER A 231 24.13 7.48 12.36
C SER A 231 23.99 7.21 10.84
N PRO A 232 24.80 6.30 10.30
CA PRO A 232 24.84 6.01 8.87
C PRO A 232 23.53 5.42 8.37
N ILE A 233 23.13 5.72 7.12
CA ILE A 233 22.03 5.09 6.42
C ILE A 233 22.51 3.82 5.70
N ASP A 234 21.63 2.81 5.61
CA ASP A 234 21.89 1.56 4.88
C ASP A 234 21.45 1.67 3.42
N ALA A 235 20.37 2.41 3.14
CA ALA A 235 19.83 2.55 1.81
C ALA A 235 19.29 3.95 1.53
N LEU A 236 19.38 4.35 0.25
CA LEU A 236 18.81 5.58 -0.28
C LEU A 236 17.72 5.23 -1.30
N TYR A 237 16.52 5.74 -1.10
CA TYR A 237 15.41 5.62 -2.04
C TYR A 237 15.09 7.00 -2.65
N VAL A 238 15.19 7.12 -3.97
CA VAL A 238 15.03 8.38 -4.71
C VAL A 238 13.83 8.31 -5.63
N THR A 239 12.92 9.27 -5.48
CA THR A 239 11.77 9.47 -6.36
C THR A 239 11.85 10.81 -7.08
N PRO A 240 11.12 11.01 -8.19
CA PRO A 240 11.08 12.28 -8.90
C PRO A 240 10.60 13.44 -8.01
N GLU A 241 11.07 14.65 -8.32
CA GLU A 241 10.58 15.92 -7.79
C GLU A 241 9.98 16.79 -8.89
N GLU A 242 9.26 17.84 -8.50
CA GLU A 242 8.79 18.88 -9.44
C GLU A 242 9.96 19.65 -10.08
N PRO A 243 9.86 20.01 -11.36
CA PRO A 243 10.94 20.59 -12.15
C PRO A 243 11.53 21.92 -11.62
N HIS A 244 10.84 22.62 -10.74
CA HIS A 244 11.22 23.97 -10.28
C HIS A 244 12.06 24.00 -9.00
N GLN A 245 12.42 22.87 -8.42
CA GLN A 245 13.25 22.83 -7.22
C GLN A 245 14.68 22.43 -7.58
N GLN A 246 15.60 23.34 -7.26
CA GLN A 246 17.04 23.15 -7.52
C GLN A 246 17.56 21.85 -6.93
N SER A 247 18.30 21.15 -7.78
CA SER A 247 19.07 19.91 -7.55
C SER A 247 18.79 19.10 -6.28
N LEU A 248 18.10 18.03 -6.47
CA LEU A 248 17.86 16.94 -5.49
C LEU A 248 19.13 16.49 -4.79
N PHE A 249 20.23 16.41 -5.51
CA PHE A 249 21.49 15.99 -4.94
C PHE A 249 22.16 17.04 -4.08
N SER A 250 21.97 18.34 -4.30
CA SER A 250 22.57 19.34 -3.40
C SER A 250 21.92 19.35 -2.01
N GLY A 251 20.62 19.10 -1.91
CA GLY A 251 19.95 18.92 -0.61
C GLY A 251 20.25 17.56 0.03
N VAL A 252 20.20 16.50 -0.77
CA VAL A 252 20.52 15.13 -0.37
C VAL A 252 22.01 14.97 -0.09
N GLU A 253 22.90 15.59 -0.86
CA GLU A 253 24.34 15.60 -0.60
C GLU A 253 24.69 16.28 0.72
N ILE A 254 24.10 17.42 1.03
CA ILE A 254 24.37 18.13 2.27
C ILE A 254 23.92 17.32 3.49
N ASP A 255 22.75 16.67 3.43
CA ASP A 255 22.21 15.88 4.55
C ASP A 255 22.81 14.45 4.61
N LEU A 256 23.19 13.87 3.46
CA LEU A 256 23.89 12.57 3.40
C LEU A 256 25.36 12.68 3.79
N ASP A 257 26.06 13.75 3.45
CA ASP A 257 27.44 13.96 3.88
C ASP A 257 27.57 14.09 5.39
N LEU A 258 26.53 14.62 6.07
CA LEU A 258 26.45 14.67 7.52
C LEU A 258 26.08 13.32 8.17
N ALA A 259 25.33 12.46 7.45
CA ALA A 259 24.87 11.17 7.97
C ALA A 259 25.81 10.00 7.62
N VAL A 260 26.76 10.17 6.70
CA VAL A 260 27.51 9.06 6.06
C VAL A 260 29.03 9.22 6.21
N ALA A 261 29.51 10.01 7.19
CA ALA A 261 30.94 10.36 7.29
C ALA A 261 31.91 9.17 7.14
N ASP A 262 31.50 7.91 7.47
CA ASP A 262 32.40 6.73 7.41
C ASP A 262 31.73 5.41 6.96
N LYS A 263 30.44 5.36 6.59
CA LYS A 263 29.78 4.11 6.19
C LYS A 263 29.35 4.13 4.73
N LYS A 264 29.59 3.04 4.01
CA LYS A 264 29.10 2.83 2.65
C LYS A 264 27.61 2.50 2.66
N ILE A 265 26.88 3.08 1.71
CA ILE A 265 25.48 2.74 1.46
C ILE A 265 25.40 1.38 0.76
N ASP A 266 24.52 0.50 1.22
CA ASP A 266 24.37 -0.85 0.68
C ASP A 266 23.44 -0.91 -0.54
N ALA A 267 22.48 0.04 -0.63
CA ALA A 267 21.52 0.07 -1.74
C ALA A 267 21.11 1.49 -2.13
N VAL A 268 21.02 1.72 -3.43
CA VAL A 268 20.40 2.91 -4.02
C VAL A 268 19.21 2.46 -4.87
N TYR A 269 18.01 2.85 -4.49
CA TYR A 269 16.79 2.58 -5.21
C TYR A 269 16.32 3.85 -5.91
N VAL A 270 16.27 3.85 -7.23
CA VAL A 270 15.83 5.00 -8.04
C VAL A 270 14.55 4.64 -8.78
N THR A 271 13.58 5.54 -8.81
CA THR A 271 12.37 5.37 -9.61
C THR A 271 12.39 6.26 -10.84
N ARG A 272 11.64 5.89 -11.87
CA ARG A 272 11.60 6.65 -13.11
C ARG A 272 10.97 8.03 -12.93
N PHE A 273 11.39 8.99 -13.73
CA PHE A 273 10.69 10.25 -13.90
C PHE A 273 9.35 10.01 -14.63
N GLN A 274 8.25 10.48 -14.05
CA GLN A 274 6.89 10.26 -14.57
C GLN A 274 6.50 11.44 -15.49
N LYS A 275 7.03 11.48 -16.72
CA LYS A 275 6.75 12.55 -17.71
C LYS A 275 5.26 12.79 -17.93
N GLU A 276 4.44 11.75 -17.80
CA GLU A 276 2.98 11.82 -17.94
C GLU A 276 2.27 12.62 -16.84
N ARG A 277 2.92 12.86 -15.72
CA ARG A 277 2.39 13.69 -14.62
C ARG A 277 2.87 15.14 -14.67
N TRP A 278 3.96 15.39 -15.39
CA TRP A 278 4.65 16.67 -15.41
C TRP A 278 4.76 17.12 -16.87
N ALA A 279 3.86 18.01 -17.29
CA ALA A 279 3.91 18.61 -18.63
C ALA A 279 5.14 19.53 -18.71
N GLU A 280 5.97 19.29 -19.72
CA GLU A 280 7.11 20.08 -20.15
C GLU A 280 8.20 20.31 -19.08
N GLN A 281 9.36 19.65 -19.24
CA GLN A 281 10.68 20.31 -19.12
C GLN A 281 11.85 19.32 -19.24
N ASP A 282 12.90 19.72 -19.95
CA ASP A 282 14.28 19.20 -19.85
C ASP A 282 14.89 19.60 -18.50
N GLN A 283 14.43 19.00 -17.40
CA GLN A 283 15.05 19.24 -16.09
C GLN A 283 15.96 18.07 -15.72
N PRO A 284 17.11 18.33 -15.10
CA PRO A 284 18.02 17.29 -14.69
C PRO A 284 17.45 16.50 -13.52
N TYR A 285 16.80 15.40 -13.83
CA TYR A 285 16.58 14.34 -12.85
C TYR A 285 17.92 13.66 -12.58
N PRO A 286 18.22 13.25 -11.34
CA PRO A 286 19.50 12.65 -11.00
C PRO A 286 19.81 11.48 -11.91
N ARG A 287 20.92 11.57 -12.62
CA ARG A 287 21.43 10.49 -13.47
C ARG A 287 22.43 9.67 -12.67
N ILE A 288 22.09 8.43 -12.45
CA ILE A 288 22.99 7.46 -11.85
C ILE A 288 23.85 6.87 -12.97
N ASP A 289 25.14 7.12 -12.92
CA ASP A 289 26.14 6.62 -13.85
C ASP A 289 27.33 5.96 -13.10
N LYS A 290 28.35 5.53 -13.83
CA LYS A 290 29.56 4.95 -13.23
C LYS A 290 30.29 5.95 -12.34
N LYS A 291 30.30 7.25 -12.68
CA LYS A 291 30.94 8.27 -11.87
C LYS A 291 30.29 8.38 -10.51
N PHE A 292 28.96 8.46 -10.47
CA PHE A 292 28.19 8.44 -9.24
C PHE A 292 28.51 7.20 -8.39
N LEU A 293 28.46 6.00 -8.97
CA LEU A 293 28.71 4.76 -8.24
C LEU A 293 30.16 4.56 -7.79
N ASN A 294 31.10 5.31 -8.37
CA ASN A 294 32.50 5.26 -7.97
C ASN A 294 32.82 6.21 -6.80
N GLU A 295 31.88 7.05 -6.38
CA GLU A 295 32.06 7.79 -5.15
C GLU A 295 32.21 6.83 -3.97
N PRO A 296 33.10 7.12 -3.00
CA PRO A 296 33.39 6.19 -1.89
C PRO A 296 32.16 5.68 -1.16
N LYS A 297 31.17 6.56 -0.90
CA LYS A 297 29.92 6.24 -0.20
C LYS A 297 29.01 5.26 -0.94
N TYR A 298 29.06 5.22 -2.30
CA TYR A 298 28.22 4.35 -3.13
C TYR A 298 28.98 3.15 -3.71
N SER A 299 30.27 3.03 -3.43
CA SER A 299 31.15 2.03 -4.06
C SER A 299 30.71 0.57 -3.88
N ALA A 300 29.91 0.28 -2.83
CA ALA A 300 29.36 -1.04 -2.54
C ALA A 300 27.85 -1.13 -2.85
N ALA A 301 27.19 -0.01 -3.24
CA ALA A 301 25.76 0.06 -3.35
C ALA A 301 25.19 -0.78 -4.49
N SER A 302 24.22 -1.62 -4.21
CA SER A 302 23.37 -2.26 -5.22
C SER A 302 22.37 -1.25 -5.76
N VAL A 303 22.29 -1.11 -7.09
CA VAL A 303 21.35 -0.19 -7.77
C VAL A 303 20.07 -0.94 -8.13
N LEU A 304 18.95 -0.50 -7.54
CA LEU A 304 17.60 -1.02 -7.77
C LEU A 304 16.77 -0.02 -8.59
N HIS A 305 15.85 -0.53 -9.40
CA HIS A 305 14.93 0.29 -10.18
C HIS A 305 13.71 -0.53 -10.61
N PRO A 306 12.46 -0.02 -10.46
CA PRO A 306 11.26 -0.79 -10.82
C PRO A 306 11.03 -0.89 -12.33
N LEU A 307 11.83 -0.19 -13.13
CA LEU A 307 11.71 -0.07 -14.60
C LEU A 307 10.30 0.44 -15.06
N PRO A 308 10.14 1.03 -16.26
CA PRO A 308 11.20 1.32 -17.23
C PRO A 308 12.07 2.50 -16.79
N ARG A 309 13.32 2.50 -17.19
CA ARG A 309 14.17 3.69 -17.08
C ARG A 309 13.92 4.62 -18.29
N VAL A 310 14.03 5.94 -18.07
CA VAL A 310 13.84 6.97 -19.11
C VAL A 310 14.93 8.04 -19.09
N GLY A 311 16.12 7.73 -18.53
CA GLY A 311 17.26 8.63 -18.49
C GLY A 311 17.95 8.73 -17.13
N GLU A 312 17.28 8.33 -16.06
CA GLU A 312 17.81 8.35 -14.70
C GLU A 312 18.90 7.31 -14.42
N LEU A 313 18.92 6.23 -15.18
CA LEU A 313 19.99 5.23 -15.15
C LEU A 313 20.74 5.20 -16.46
N ASP A 314 22.05 5.41 -16.41
CA ASP A 314 22.92 5.29 -17.58
C ASP A 314 23.01 3.83 -18.05
N VAL A 315 22.95 3.63 -19.37
CA VAL A 315 23.06 2.29 -19.99
C VAL A 315 24.39 1.61 -19.72
N SER A 316 25.47 2.38 -19.47
CA SER A 316 26.78 1.83 -19.12
C SER A 316 26.78 1.05 -17.80
N LEU A 317 25.74 1.24 -16.96
CA LEU A 317 25.57 0.49 -15.72
C LEU A 317 25.11 -0.96 -15.95
N ASP A 318 24.55 -1.30 -17.12
CA ASP A 318 24.04 -2.63 -17.40
C ASP A 318 25.11 -3.72 -17.27
N SER A 319 26.36 -3.38 -17.45
CA SER A 319 27.53 -4.26 -17.28
C SER A 319 28.16 -4.19 -15.87
N ASP A 320 27.68 -3.32 -14.99
CA ASP A 320 28.19 -3.18 -13.63
C ASP A 320 27.53 -4.21 -12.72
N SER A 321 28.32 -4.94 -11.94
CA SER A 321 27.81 -5.98 -11.00
C SER A 321 26.91 -5.43 -9.90
N ARG A 322 26.96 -4.12 -9.64
CA ARG A 322 26.10 -3.41 -8.70
C ARG A 322 24.71 -3.12 -9.27
N ALA A 323 24.54 -3.14 -10.61
CA ALA A 323 23.28 -2.91 -11.29
C ALA A 323 22.38 -4.15 -11.21
N VAL A 324 21.47 -4.18 -10.21
CA VAL A 324 20.65 -5.36 -9.94
C VAL A 324 19.19 -5.22 -10.38
N TYR A 325 18.83 -4.13 -11.06
CA TYR A 325 17.45 -3.84 -11.46
C TYR A 325 16.83 -4.85 -12.45
N PHE A 326 17.62 -5.48 -13.31
CA PHE A 326 17.13 -6.57 -14.16
C PHE A 326 16.91 -7.86 -13.34
N GLN A 327 17.79 -8.15 -12.38
CA GLN A 327 17.57 -9.25 -11.42
C GLN A 327 16.33 -8.99 -10.57
N GLN A 328 16.15 -7.77 -10.06
CA GLN A 328 14.96 -7.36 -9.33
C GLN A 328 13.68 -7.61 -10.14
N ALA A 329 13.67 -7.24 -11.41
CA ALA A 329 12.55 -7.51 -12.31
C ALA A 329 12.30 -9.03 -12.50
N ALA A 330 13.39 -9.81 -12.67
CA ALA A 330 13.32 -11.26 -12.80
C ALA A 330 12.81 -11.93 -11.51
N TYR A 331 13.22 -11.46 -10.32
CA TYR A 331 12.74 -11.96 -9.02
C TYR A 331 11.23 -11.76 -8.83
N GLY A 332 10.64 -10.83 -9.58
CA GLY A 332 9.19 -10.66 -9.59
C GLY A 332 8.44 -11.93 -9.96
N VAL A 333 8.97 -12.81 -10.82
CA VAL A 333 8.27 -14.03 -11.23
C VAL A 333 8.25 -15.07 -10.11
N PRO A 334 9.37 -15.52 -9.50
CA PRO A 334 9.33 -16.50 -8.41
C PRO A 334 8.58 -16.01 -7.17
N VAL A 335 8.64 -14.71 -6.86
CA VAL A 335 7.85 -14.12 -5.77
C VAL A 335 6.35 -14.24 -6.05
N ARG A 336 5.92 -13.97 -7.29
CA ARG A 336 4.53 -14.13 -7.71
C ARG A 336 4.11 -15.60 -7.81
N MET A 337 4.99 -16.50 -8.25
CA MET A 337 4.75 -17.95 -8.17
C MET A 337 4.48 -18.39 -6.73
N ALA A 338 5.29 -17.96 -5.78
CA ALA A 338 5.12 -18.27 -4.37
C ALA A 338 3.78 -17.72 -3.82
N LEU A 339 3.45 -16.47 -4.15
CA LEU A 339 2.21 -15.84 -3.71
C LEU A 339 0.97 -16.55 -4.28
N ILE A 340 0.96 -16.82 -5.59
CA ILE A 340 -0.12 -17.54 -6.28
C ILE A 340 -0.30 -18.94 -5.67
N SER A 341 0.78 -19.70 -5.54
CA SER A 341 0.72 -21.08 -5.04
C SER A 341 0.22 -21.17 -3.59
N LEU A 342 0.54 -20.17 -2.75
CA LEU A 342 0.02 -20.07 -1.39
C LEU A 342 -1.47 -19.72 -1.36
N LEU A 343 -1.92 -18.76 -2.19
CA LEU A 343 -3.33 -18.36 -2.26
C LEU A 343 -4.21 -19.49 -2.79
N LEU A 344 -3.72 -20.28 -3.74
CA LEU A 344 -4.40 -21.47 -4.25
C LEU A 344 -4.32 -22.68 -3.30
N GLY A 345 -3.59 -22.55 -2.17
CA GLY A 345 -3.46 -23.62 -1.16
C GLY A 345 -2.61 -24.79 -1.57
N LEU A 346 -1.66 -24.60 -2.50
CA LEU A 346 -0.84 -25.69 -3.09
C LEU A 346 0.32 -26.14 -2.20
N HIS A 347 0.55 -25.47 -1.05
CA HIS A 347 1.55 -25.85 -0.06
C HIS A 347 0.90 -26.39 1.21
N LYS A 348 1.01 -27.72 1.42
CA LYS A 348 0.45 -28.38 2.62
C LYS A 348 1.01 -27.76 3.90
N GLY A 349 0.13 -27.42 4.86
CA GLY A 349 0.52 -26.88 6.16
C GLY A 349 1.01 -25.42 6.14
N LYS A 350 1.08 -24.78 4.98
CA LYS A 350 1.39 -23.35 4.87
C LYS A 350 0.12 -22.59 4.55
N SER A 351 -0.21 -21.62 5.39
CA SER A 351 -1.33 -20.68 5.18
C SER A 351 -0.82 -19.28 5.43
N LEU A 352 -1.37 -18.32 4.70
CA LEU A 352 -1.06 -16.92 4.90
C LEU A 352 -1.87 -16.36 6.09
N HIS A 353 -1.29 -15.46 6.86
CA HIS A 353 -1.93 -14.84 8.03
C HIS A 353 -1.82 -13.33 7.90
N ARG A 354 -2.87 -12.65 8.26
CA ARG A 354 -2.87 -11.21 8.26
C ARG A 354 -1.88 -10.67 9.29
N PHE A 355 -1.28 -9.51 9.03
CA PHE A 355 -0.43 -8.86 10.01
C PHE A 355 -1.26 -8.44 11.23
N GLU A 356 -0.91 -8.98 12.41
CA GLU A 356 -1.62 -8.75 13.68
C GLU A 356 -0.88 -7.72 14.57
N GLY A 357 -0.13 -6.80 13.98
CA GLY A 357 0.61 -5.78 14.71
C GLY A 357 -0.12 -4.42 14.72
N GLY A 358 -0.07 -3.69 15.83
CA GLY A 358 -0.51 -2.30 15.95
C GLY A 358 -2.02 -2.09 15.70
N PHE A 359 -2.36 -1.75 14.49
CA PHE A 359 -3.72 -1.44 14.06
C PHE A 359 -4.75 -2.56 14.29
N GLU A 360 -4.38 -3.84 14.18
CA GLU A 360 -5.33 -4.96 14.24
C GLU A 360 -5.53 -5.57 15.61
N LYS A 361 -4.63 -5.33 16.57
CA LYS A 361 -4.91 -5.66 17.96
C LYS A 361 -6.08 -4.83 18.51
N GLN A 362 -6.33 -3.66 17.94
CA GLN A 362 -7.53 -2.88 18.17
C GLN A 362 -8.48 -3.15 17.00
N LYS A 363 -9.51 -3.98 17.20
CA LYS A 363 -10.62 -4.11 16.25
C LYS A 363 -11.32 -2.76 16.16
N TYR A 364 -10.94 -1.93 15.20
CA TYR A 364 -11.62 -0.68 14.96
C TYR A 364 -13.06 -0.97 14.50
N PRO A 365 -14.05 -0.36 15.14
CA PRO A 365 -15.45 -0.51 14.74
C PRO A 365 -15.60 -0.04 13.29
N LEU A 366 -16.35 -0.81 12.50
CA LEU A 366 -16.71 -0.43 11.14
C LEU A 366 -17.95 0.45 11.19
N TYR A 367 -17.83 1.69 10.69
CA TYR A 367 -18.93 2.59 10.50
C TYR A 367 -19.42 2.53 9.05
N ASP A 368 -20.69 2.17 8.86
CA ASP A 368 -21.33 2.05 7.55
C ASP A 368 -22.56 2.96 7.52
N GLN A 369 -22.61 3.88 6.56
CA GLN A 369 -23.72 4.82 6.41
C GLN A 369 -24.27 4.82 4.98
N PRO A 370 -25.55 5.24 4.78
CA PRO A 370 -26.12 5.39 3.45
C PRO A 370 -25.28 6.35 2.59
N ARG A 371 -25.14 6.05 1.30
CA ARG A 371 -24.36 6.86 0.37
C ARG A 371 -24.97 8.25 0.11
N SER A 372 -26.29 8.35 0.20
CA SER A 372 -27.03 9.58 -0.12
C SER A 372 -26.90 10.68 0.94
N VAL A 373 -26.39 10.39 2.11
CA VAL A 373 -26.34 11.32 3.24
C VAL A 373 -25.06 11.13 4.03
N GLY A 374 -24.44 12.24 4.42
CA GLY A 374 -23.28 12.25 5.30
C GLY A 374 -21.93 12.26 4.56
N ILE A 375 -20.89 12.00 5.32
CA ILE A 375 -19.50 12.17 4.88
C ILE A 375 -19.10 11.18 3.78
N HIS A 376 -18.34 11.67 2.82
CA HIS A 376 -17.68 10.87 1.77
C HIS A 376 -16.18 10.87 1.96
N CYS A 377 -15.49 9.91 1.35
CA CYS A 377 -14.03 9.89 1.33
C CYS A 377 -13.49 11.18 0.71
N SER A 378 -12.55 11.85 1.40
CA SER A 378 -11.96 13.10 0.91
C SER A 378 -10.95 12.91 -0.24
N ASN A 379 -10.49 11.68 -0.47
CA ASN A 379 -9.61 11.37 -1.59
C ASN A 379 -10.40 11.32 -2.90
N LYS A 380 -10.23 12.33 -3.75
CA LYS A 380 -10.93 12.44 -5.04
C LYS A 380 -10.64 11.30 -6.02
N ASN A 381 -9.50 10.61 -5.88
CA ASN A 381 -9.17 9.46 -6.71
C ASN A 381 -9.72 8.14 -6.18
N CYS A 382 -10.38 8.15 -5.01
CA CYS A 382 -10.96 6.94 -4.44
C CYS A 382 -12.07 6.37 -5.32
N ILE A 383 -12.16 5.04 -5.39
CA ILE A 383 -13.20 4.30 -6.12
C ILE A 383 -14.62 4.68 -5.69
N VAL A 384 -14.80 5.22 -4.48
CA VAL A 384 -16.12 5.68 -3.98
C VAL A 384 -16.71 6.81 -4.81
N HIS A 385 -15.87 7.56 -5.56
CA HIS A 385 -16.30 8.64 -6.42
C HIS A 385 -16.56 8.20 -7.87
N GLU A 386 -16.34 6.93 -8.20
CA GLU A 386 -16.59 6.43 -9.54
C GLU A 386 -18.10 6.23 -9.77
N PRO A 387 -18.70 6.95 -10.75
CA PRO A 387 -20.15 6.90 -10.95
C PRO A 387 -20.67 5.49 -11.28
N MET A 388 -19.91 4.72 -12.06
CA MET A 388 -20.29 3.35 -12.45
C MET A 388 -20.34 2.38 -11.27
N GLU A 389 -19.59 2.65 -10.21
CA GLU A 389 -19.57 1.84 -8.99
C GLU A 389 -20.61 2.30 -7.96
N SER A 390 -21.43 3.29 -8.28
CA SER A 390 -22.36 3.93 -7.32
C SER A 390 -23.34 2.99 -6.63
N MET A 391 -23.71 1.88 -7.27
CA MET A 391 -24.62 0.89 -6.70
C MET A 391 -23.92 -0.10 -5.76
N TYR A 392 -22.60 -0.24 -5.88
CA TYR A 392 -21.81 -1.27 -5.20
C TYR A 392 -20.95 -0.70 -4.08
N VAL A 393 -20.49 0.54 -4.24
CA VAL A 393 -19.67 1.20 -3.22
C VAL A 393 -20.55 1.68 -2.07
N ARG A 394 -20.09 1.47 -0.84
CA ARG A 394 -20.71 1.97 0.38
C ARG A 394 -19.83 3.04 1.04
N ASN A 395 -20.44 3.97 1.76
CA ASN A 395 -19.71 4.89 2.64
C ASN A 395 -19.29 4.16 3.92
N ARG A 396 -18.16 3.45 3.85
CA ARG A 396 -17.65 2.61 4.92
C ARG A 396 -16.32 3.12 5.42
N PHE A 397 -16.23 3.26 6.74
CA PHE A 397 -15.05 3.78 7.41
C PHE A 397 -14.70 2.94 8.63
N TYR A 398 -13.43 2.75 8.88
CA TYR A 398 -12.95 2.31 10.18
C TYR A 398 -12.89 3.51 11.12
N LEU A 399 -13.39 3.35 12.33
CA LEU A 399 -13.27 4.34 13.39
C LEU A 399 -11.92 4.17 14.08
N VAL A 400 -10.95 5.02 13.73
CA VAL A 400 -9.59 4.96 14.26
C VAL A 400 -9.46 5.93 15.42
N SER A 401 -9.09 5.42 16.60
CA SER A 401 -8.78 6.25 17.77
C SER A 401 -7.32 6.11 18.17
N ASN A 402 -6.71 7.19 18.63
CA ASN A 402 -5.39 7.12 19.26
C ASN A 402 -5.46 6.42 20.63
N ALA A 403 -4.30 6.09 21.20
CA ALA A 403 -4.20 5.39 22.49
C ALA A 403 -4.86 6.15 23.66
N SER A 404 -4.89 7.50 23.62
CA SER A 404 -5.56 8.35 24.64
C SER A 404 -7.06 8.48 24.42
N ALA A 405 -7.60 7.95 23.33
CA ALA A 405 -9.02 8.02 22.98
C ALA A 405 -9.59 9.46 22.78
N GLU A 406 -8.75 10.50 22.79
CA GLU A 406 -9.18 11.90 22.68
C GLU A 406 -9.47 12.33 21.25
N ALA A 407 -8.76 11.75 20.27
CA ALA A 407 -8.99 12.02 18.85
C ALA A 407 -9.53 10.77 18.15
N CYS A 408 -10.60 10.94 17.41
CA CYS A 408 -11.19 9.89 16.58
C CYS A 408 -11.15 10.33 15.12
N LYS A 409 -10.82 9.40 14.24
CA LYS A 409 -10.73 9.63 12.79
C LYS A 409 -11.53 8.57 12.07
N LEU A 410 -11.98 8.91 10.87
CA LEU A 410 -12.62 7.95 9.98
C LEU A 410 -11.63 7.57 8.89
N ARG A 411 -11.29 6.31 8.78
CA ARG A 411 -10.44 5.76 7.72
C ARG A 411 -11.29 5.08 6.65
N CYS A 412 -11.19 5.56 5.41
CA CYS A 412 -11.88 4.94 4.30
C CYS A 412 -11.50 3.46 4.16
N VAL A 413 -12.48 2.57 4.04
CA VAL A 413 -12.24 1.12 3.89
C VAL A 413 -11.55 0.78 2.57
N TYR A 414 -11.74 1.60 1.53
CA TYR A 414 -11.24 1.35 0.20
C TYR A 414 -9.80 1.85 0.00
N CYS A 415 -9.56 3.15 0.17
CA CYS A 415 -8.26 3.78 -0.11
C CYS A 415 -7.44 4.11 1.13
N GLU A 416 -7.93 3.75 2.32
CA GLU A 416 -7.28 3.96 3.63
C GLU A 416 -6.96 5.43 3.98
N ASN A 417 -7.49 6.40 3.21
CA ASN A 417 -7.34 7.81 3.53
C ASN A 417 -8.13 8.16 4.79
N ASP A 418 -7.51 8.95 5.68
CA ASP A 418 -8.11 9.39 6.94
C ASP A 418 -8.86 10.71 6.78
N ILE A 419 -9.99 10.82 7.46
CA ILE A 419 -10.77 12.04 7.65
C ILE A 419 -10.67 12.44 9.11
N GLU A 420 -10.07 13.58 9.38
CA GLU A 420 -9.73 14.05 10.72
C GLU A 420 -10.79 14.98 11.31
N SER A 421 -11.48 15.73 10.44
CA SER A 421 -12.51 16.69 10.84
C SER A 421 -13.87 16.25 10.34
N PHE A 422 -14.81 16.09 11.25
CA PHE A 422 -16.19 15.72 10.98
C PHE A 422 -17.09 16.07 12.16
N VAL A 423 -18.38 16.15 11.93
CA VAL A 423 -19.39 16.27 12.98
C VAL A 423 -20.25 15.04 13.07
N VAL A 424 -20.62 14.65 14.30
CA VAL A 424 -21.48 13.49 14.55
C VAL A 424 -22.89 13.97 14.88
N ALA A 425 -23.88 13.42 14.23
CA ALA A 425 -25.26 13.79 14.37
C ALA A 425 -26.15 12.60 14.75
N HIS A 426 -27.15 12.81 15.61
CA HIS A 426 -28.09 11.81 16.04
C HIS A 426 -29.30 11.77 15.12
N LYS A 427 -29.52 10.68 14.39
CA LYS A 427 -30.56 10.54 13.35
C LYS A 427 -31.97 10.86 13.82
N LYS A 428 -32.36 10.33 14.99
CA LYS A 428 -33.73 10.47 15.53
C LYS A 428 -33.99 11.86 16.10
N ASN A 429 -33.04 12.43 16.84
CA ASN A 429 -33.22 13.68 17.56
C ASN A 429 -32.78 14.91 16.77
N LYS A 430 -32.25 14.71 15.54
CA LYS A 430 -31.86 15.79 14.60
C LYS A 430 -30.90 16.83 15.17
N TRP A 431 -29.95 16.42 16.03
CA TRP A 431 -28.91 17.31 16.52
C TRP A 431 -27.50 16.80 16.13
N TYR A 432 -26.52 17.70 16.07
CA TYR A 432 -25.13 17.37 15.84
C TYR A 432 -24.21 18.00 16.89
N SER A 433 -23.00 17.44 17.04
CA SER A 433 -21.94 17.99 17.91
C SER A 433 -20.57 17.71 17.29
N LYS A 434 -19.62 18.66 17.48
CA LYS A 434 -18.21 18.48 17.08
C LYS A 434 -17.47 17.52 18.03
N ASP A 435 -17.86 17.51 19.29
CA ASP A 435 -17.15 16.76 20.35
C ASP A 435 -17.73 15.35 20.54
N ALA A 436 -18.63 14.92 19.67
CA ALA A 436 -19.36 13.67 19.85
C ALA A 436 -18.70 12.44 19.21
N ALA A 437 -17.45 12.55 18.71
CA ALA A 437 -16.72 11.43 18.12
C ALA A 437 -16.62 10.22 19.05
N HIS A 438 -16.58 10.43 20.36
CA HIS A 438 -16.59 9.36 21.35
C HIS A 438 -17.89 8.52 21.31
N LEU A 439 -19.01 9.06 20.84
CA LEU A 439 -20.29 8.37 20.73
C LEU A 439 -20.28 7.30 19.62
N LEU A 440 -19.40 7.42 18.65
CA LEU A 440 -19.24 6.41 17.59
C LEU A 440 -18.52 5.14 18.08
N ARG A 441 -17.92 5.17 19.27
CA ARG A 441 -17.16 4.04 19.83
C ARG A 441 -18.05 2.94 20.42
N ASP A 442 -19.25 3.31 20.82
CA ASP A 442 -20.20 2.36 21.35
C ASP A 442 -20.85 1.63 20.17
N GLY A 443 -20.28 0.47 19.81
CA GLY A 443 -20.64 -0.29 18.61
C GLY A 443 -22.11 -0.68 18.52
N ASP A 444 -22.80 -0.84 19.66
CA ASP A 444 -24.21 -1.24 19.70
C ASP A 444 -25.16 -0.12 19.23
N HIS A 445 -24.73 1.14 19.34
CA HIS A 445 -25.53 2.31 18.98
C HIS A 445 -25.09 3.03 17.70
N MET A 446 -24.08 2.54 16.99
CA MET A 446 -23.56 3.19 15.76
C MET A 446 -24.65 3.46 14.69
N ARG A 447 -25.70 2.65 14.65
CA ARG A 447 -26.82 2.81 13.70
C ARG A 447 -27.66 4.07 13.95
N GLU A 448 -27.61 4.64 15.15
CA GLU A 448 -28.34 5.86 15.52
C GLU A 448 -27.63 7.14 15.09
N TRP A 449 -26.36 7.03 14.71
CA TRP A 449 -25.51 8.16 14.36
C TRP A 449 -25.32 8.29 12.85
N ILE A 450 -25.10 9.51 12.42
CA ILE A 450 -24.68 9.87 11.06
C ILE A 450 -23.55 10.89 11.18
N VAL A 451 -22.58 10.82 10.25
CA VAL A 451 -21.42 11.70 10.24
C VAL A 451 -21.48 12.61 9.03
N PHE A 452 -21.25 13.89 9.21
CA PHE A 452 -21.19 14.90 8.17
C PHE A 452 -19.78 15.50 8.08
N ALA A 453 -19.43 16.04 6.91
CA ALA A 453 -18.14 16.65 6.69
C ALA A 453 -17.90 17.85 7.61
N ASP A 454 -18.93 18.69 7.79
CA ASP A 454 -18.92 19.87 8.64
C ASP A 454 -20.32 20.23 9.13
N GLU A 455 -20.42 21.36 9.84
CA GLU A 455 -21.68 21.87 10.38
C GLU A 455 -22.65 22.34 9.31
N SER A 456 -22.14 22.89 8.20
CA SER A 456 -23.00 23.37 7.09
C SER A 456 -23.73 22.20 6.47
N ASP A 457 -22.97 21.12 6.16
CA ASP A 457 -23.52 19.87 5.63
C ASP A 457 -24.57 19.28 6.57
N ALA A 458 -24.31 19.24 7.88
CA ALA A 458 -25.29 18.78 8.85
C ALA A 458 -26.58 19.63 8.89
N ARG A 459 -26.46 20.96 8.82
CA ARG A 459 -27.61 21.89 8.83
C ARG A 459 -28.45 21.77 7.55
N GLU A 460 -27.80 21.65 6.37
CA GLU A 460 -28.48 21.44 5.10
C GLU A 460 -29.36 20.18 5.10
N HIS A 461 -28.96 19.18 5.88
CA HIS A 461 -29.71 17.95 6.09
C HIS A 461 -30.71 18.00 7.28
N GLY A 462 -30.96 19.21 7.84
CA GLY A 462 -31.96 19.45 8.86
C GLY A 462 -31.53 19.08 10.29
N PHE A 463 -30.22 19.08 10.58
CA PHE A 463 -29.71 18.87 11.92
C PHE A 463 -29.35 20.19 12.61
N HIS A 464 -29.52 20.25 13.92
CA HIS A 464 -29.26 21.46 14.72
C HIS A 464 -28.08 21.27 15.68
N PHE A 465 -27.35 22.32 15.94
CA PHE A 465 -26.21 22.27 16.87
C PHE A 465 -26.69 22.00 18.30
N ARG A 466 -26.01 21.08 18.97
CA ARG A 466 -26.17 20.82 20.39
C ARG A 466 -24.78 20.85 21.05
N ARG A 467 -24.59 21.70 22.05
CA ARG A 467 -23.40 21.60 22.90
C ARG A 467 -23.39 20.21 23.56
N SER A 468 -22.29 19.48 23.49
CA SER A 468 -22.15 18.26 24.27
C SER A 468 -22.26 18.66 25.75
N ALA A 469 -23.19 18.04 26.48
CA ALA A 469 -23.09 18.08 27.93
C ALA A 469 -21.78 17.36 28.26
N ALA A 470 -20.80 18.10 28.78
CA ALA A 470 -19.58 17.52 29.34
C ALA A 470 -20.01 16.32 30.17
N ALA A 471 -19.31 15.17 30.05
CA ALA A 471 -19.61 13.92 30.72
C ALA A 471 -19.91 14.15 32.21
N GLY A 472 -21.17 14.44 32.52
CA GLY A 472 -21.67 14.59 33.86
C GLY A 472 -21.68 13.21 34.49
N ARG A 473 -21.08 13.10 35.66
CA ARG A 473 -21.06 11.94 36.55
C ARG A 473 -22.39 11.19 36.51
N PRO A 474 -22.41 9.84 36.58
CA PRO A 474 -23.66 9.10 36.71
C PRO A 474 -24.43 9.62 37.91
N ALA A 475 -25.70 9.98 37.71
CA ALA A 475 -26.60 10.40 38.78
C ALA A 475 -26.59 9.32 39.88
N GLN A 476 -26.11 9.72 41.07
CA GLN A 476 -26.29 8.93 42.28
C GLN A 476 -27.80 8.63 42.41
N ARG A 477 -28.16 7.37 42.42
CA ARG A 477 -29.51 6.92 42.77
C ARG A 477 -29.85 7.54 44.12
N ALA A 478 -30.82 8.45 44.14
CA ALA A 478 -31.43 8.96 45.34
C ALA A 478 -32.02 7.75 46.10
N GLY A 479 -31.53 7.57 47.32
CA GLY A 479 -31.99 6.52 48.19
C GLY A 479 -33.48 6.63 48.45
N LEU A 480 -34.21 5.56 48.17
CA LEU A 480 -35.53 5.30 48.71
C LEU A 480 -35.39 5.08 50.23
N LYS A 481 -35.85 6.07 51.01
CA LYS A 481 -36.12 5.89 52.41
C LYS A 481 -37.31 4.91 52.53
N SER A 482 -37.09 3.82 53.22
CA SER A 482 -38.20 2.96 53.75
C SER A 482 -38.91 3.71 54.85
N PRO A 483 -40.25 3.67 54.92
CA PRO A 483 -40.97 4.12 56.11
C PRO A 483 -40.96 3.01 57.18
N SER A 484 -40.86 3.46 58.37
CA SER A 484 -40.94 2.79 59.68
C SER A 484 -41.91 1.66 59.81
#